data_ae7e4030cc94ab549addd76510a7a65e
#
_entry.id   ae7e4030cc94ab549addd76510a7a65e
#
_cell.length_a   1.000
_cell.length_b   1.000
_cell.length_c   1.000
_cell.angle_alpha   90.00
_cell.angle_beta   90.00
_cell.angle_gamma   90.00
#
_symmetry.space_group_name_H-M   'P 1'
#
loop_
_entity.id
_entity.type
_entity.pdbx_description
1 polymer ?
#
loop_
_entity_poly.entity_id
_entity_poly.type
_entity_poly.pdbx_seq_one_letter_code
_entity_poly.pdbx_strand_id
1 'polypeptide(L)'
;MTRDHNSRRNHFFGRLCKGGLLLALAPLFMASCAGDGFDDGERFISDVSNSTLSSPDANNVTCTASADGKSQTITWKVVRGAGGYLFSFYDMANLDEPIVKDSLIDGCSVTVKREEDMNYRIELRTKGNSELNNQDATETTQVTVSTFTPTYATIPAGSDLNEWFAANPIPDTAVDEMLNYDLEGGAEYTLSDVLDFDAKRVTLRTNNKTNHAKIVYTTATSGITTTAQMNIKYLDFDCSGMTNATGVFAFSKSTTVAAANTIDASKYKWSGAYIPDPISIVNCNFDNVKGYFFWDNQVKTWADNVLVDNCVVRLAPEASIGGGVFWTNKAGQINNLTVNACTFYEDPDWAFDYKYFYQAGMAKAPDLYVDNTSYSAAATNSVNYTNSTFYHVTWNNGQWGNYNGMQSKTYSYWIMTDCIFYDCSTSGSVPRRFLHGRTNQPGAKFNNNTYMNADGTFQDPGNYDTSGTIIEEDPQFANPAQGDFTISGPTQVARKTGDPRWLP
;
A
#
# COMPACT_ATOMS: atom_id res chain seq x y z
N MET A 1 -48.24 -7.86 -48.46
CA MET A 1 -48.12 -9.29 -48.10
C MET A 1 -47.49 -9.33 -46.69
N THR A 2 -48.32 -9.28 -45.64
CA THR A 2 -48.88 -10.42 -44.88
C THR A 2 -47.77 -11.36 -44.38
N ARG A 3 -47.51 -11.58 -43.11
CA ARG A 3 -48.29 -11.79 -41.86
C ARG A 3 -47.26 -11.85 -40.70
N ASP A 4 -47.39 -11.16 -39.57
CA ASP A 4 -48.16 -11.51 -38.35
C ASP A 4 -47.72 -12.80 -37.63
N HIS A 5 -47.33 -12.72 -36.37
CA HIS A 5 -48.06 -13.04 -35.14
C HIS A 5 -47.14 -13.10 -33.95
N ASN A 6 -47.35 -12.26 -32.97
CA ASN A 6 -48.03 -12.43 -31.67
C ASN A 6 -47.18 -13.09 -30.59
N SER A 7 -46.88 -12.36 -29.54
CA SER A 7 -47.70 -11.96 -28.36
C SER A 7 -47.60 -12.96 -27.19
N ARG A 8 -47.16 -12.53 -26.07
CA ARG A 8 -47.95 -12.47 -24.82
C ARG A 8 -47.19 -11.83 -23.67
N ARG A 9 -47.86 -10.84 -23.14
CA ARG A 9 -47.70 -10.19 -21.86
C ARG A 9 -47.96 -11.18 -20.69
N ASN A 10 -47.36 -10.93 -19.53
CA ASN A 10 -48.13 -10.87 -18.29
C ASN A 10 -47.46 -9.94 -17.27
N HIS A 11 -48.22 -8.95 -16.88
CA HIS A 11 -48.05 -8.10 -15.72
C HIS A 11 -48.34 -8.89 -14.43
N PHE A 12 -47.62 -8.57 -13.35
CA PHE A 12 -48.27 -8.54 -12.04
C PHE A 12 -47.70 -7.39 -11.19
N PHE A 13 -48.59 -6.63 -10.68
CA PHE A 13 -48.47 -5.47 -9.80
C PHE A 13 -48.17 -5.90 -8.35
N GLY A 14 -47.49 -5.01 -7.60
CA GLY A 14 -47.99 -4.86 -6.23
C GLY A 14 -47.05 -4.45 -5.13
N ARG A 15 -46.99 -3.18 -4.84
CA ARG A 15 -47.01 -2.51 -3.54
C ARG A 15 -45.72 -2.30 -2.76
N LEU A 16 -45.49 -0.99 -2.64
CA LEU A 16 -44.71 -0.32 -1.59
C LEU A 16 -45.05 -0.81 -0.18
N CYS A 17 -43.99 -0.93 0.63
CA CYS A 17 -44.08 -0.54 2.04
C CYS A 17 -42.79 0.20 2.44
N LYS A 18 -42.99 1.44 2.88
CA LYS A 18 -42.01 2.27 3.59
C LYS A 18 -41.82 1.71 4.99
N GLY A 19 -40.58 1.68 5.45
CA GLY A 19 -40.33 1.45 6.89
C GLY A 19 -38.84 1.35 7.22
N GLY A 20 -38.30 2.41 7.80
CA GLY A 20 -37.36 2.33 8.92
C GLY A 20 -35.94 1.86 8.67
N LEU A 21 -35.07 2.83 8.40
CA LEU A 21 -33.63 2.73 8.57
C LEU A 21 -33.32 2.49 10.07
N LEU A 22 -32.74 1.35 10.40
CA LEU A 22 -32.04 1.12 11.65
C LEU A 22 -30.69 0.52 11.30
N LEU A 23 -29.64 1.36 11.34
CA LEU A 23 -28.25 0.93 11.37
C LEU A 23 -28.06 0.16 12.69
N ALA A 24 -27.98 -1.15 12.60
CA ALA A 24 -27.40 -1.97 13.65
C ALA A 24 -26.02 -2.39 13.17
N LEU A 25 -24.99 -1.81 13.78
CA LEU A 25 -23.66 -2.41 13.81
C LEU A 25 -23.81 -3.80 14.44
N ALA A 26 -23.85 -4.82 13.59
CA ALA A 26 -23.70 -6.18 14.04
C ALA A 26 -22.19 -6.47 14.12
N PRO A 27 -21.67 -6.86 15.29
CA PRO A 27 -20.35 -7.47 15.34
C PRO A 27 -20.39 -8.71 14.43
N LEU A 28 -19.38 -8.87 13.59
CA LEU A 28 -19.15 -10.11 12.84
C LEU A 28 -18.95 -11.22 13.86
N PHE A 29 -20.03 -11.89 14.21
CA PHE A 29 -19.96 -13.15 14.91
C PHE A 29 -19.23 -14.14 14.01
N MET A 30 -18.18 -14.72 14.54
CA MET A 30 -17.52 -15.87 14.00
C MET A 30 -18.57 -16.95 13.75
N ALA A 31 -18.99 -17.11 12.50
CA ALA A 31 -19.72 -18.28 12.10
C ALA A 31 -18.73 -19.44 12.15
N SER A 32 -18.66 -20.12 13.28
CA SER A 32 -18.20 -21.48 13.31
C SER A 32 -19.14 -22.26 12.38
N CYS A 33 -18.67 -22.55 11.17
CA CYS A 33 -19.26 -23.62 10.40
C CYS A 33 -18.96 -24.92 11.16
N ALA A 34 -19.79 -25.25 12.13
CA ALA A 34 -19.99 -26.65 12.49
C ALA A 34 -20.55 -27.29 11.23
N GLY A 35 -19.69 -27.96 10.45
CA GLY A 35 -20.16 -28.85 9.40
C GLY A 35 -21.13 -29.83 10.03
N ASP A 36 -22.31 -29.98 9.44
CA ASP A 36 -23.25 -31.04 9.76
C ASP A 36 -22.48 -32.35 9.72
N GLY A 37 -22.32 -32.93 10.86
CA GLY A 37 -21.84 -34.21 10.64
C GLY A 37 -21.08 -34.89 11.72
N PHE A 38 -21.71 -35.21 12.73
CA PHE A 38 -21.54 -36.57 13.22
C PHE A 38 -22.92 -37.21 13.03
N ASP A 39 -23.00 -38.27 12.20
CA ASP A 39 -24.13 -39.16 12.23
C ASP A 39 -24.37 -39.57 13.68
N ASP A 40 -25.63 -39.54 14.15
CA ASP A 40 -26.03 -39.90 15.52
C ASP A 40 -25.57 -41.32 15.96
N GLY A 41 -24.81 -42.02 15.14
CA GLY A 41 -24.23 -43.32 15.38
C GLY A 41 -22.74 -43.35 15.71
N GLU A 42 -21.98 -42.27 15.45
CA GLU A 42 -20.58 -42.19 15.82
C GLU A 42 -20.40 -41.56 17.22
N ARG A 43 -20.76 -42.30 18.23
CA ARG A 43 -20.27 -42.01 19.59
C ARG A 43 -18.78 -42.32 19.62
N PHE A 44 -17.94 -41.29 19.61
CA PHE A 44 -16.57 -41.44 20.05
C PHE A 44 -16.57 -41.81 21.53
N ILE A 45 -16.57 -43.11 21.81
CA ILE A 45 -16.28 -43.59 23.15
C ILE A 45 -14.80 -43.35 23.36
N SER A 46 -14.50 -42.24 24.03
CA SER A 46 -13.11 -42.00 24.43
C SER A 46 -12.77 -43.03 25.54
N ASP A 47 -11.75 -43.83 25.28
CA ASP A 47 -11.18 -44.73 26.27
C ASP A 47 -10.28 -43.98 27.29
N VAL A 48 -10.15 -42.65 27.13
CA VAL A 48 -9.36 -41.78 27.98
C VAL A 48 -10.26 -41.12 29.04
N SER A 49 -10.17 -41.60 30.27
CA SER A 49 -10.83 -41.04 31.44
C SER A 49 -9.90 -40.96 32.62
N ASN A 50 -10.23 -40.15 33.65
CA ASN A 50 -9.45 -39.95 34.87
C ASN A 50 -7.97 -39.56 34.57
N SER A 51 -7.74 -38.77 33.52
CA SER A 51 -6.43 -38.45 33.01
C SER A 51 -6.17 -36.96 32.91
N THR A 52 -4.94 -36.52 33.13
CA THR A 52 -4.48 -35.19 32.70
C THR A 52 -4.15 -35.28 31.21
N LEU A 53 -4.80 -34.44 30.41
CA LEU A 53 -4.63 -34.45 28.97
C LEU A 53 -3.37 -33.75 28.52
N SER A 54 -2.90 -34.06 27.32
CA SER A 54 -1.86 -33.29 26.61
C SER A 54 -2.48 -32.23 25.72
N SER A 55 -1.76 -31.17 25.40
CA SER A 55 -2.16 -30.24 24.35
C SER A 55 -1.92 -30.82 22.96
N PRO A 56 -2.53 -30.27 21.88
CA PRO A 56 -2.30 -30.73 20.52
C PRO A 56 -0.82 -30.71 20.16
N ASP A 57 -0.34 -31.68 19.39
CA ASP A 57 1.03 -31.67 18.89
C ASP A 57 1.21 -30.52 17.87
N ALA A 58 2.22 -29.70 18.06
CA ALA A 58 2.55 -28.58 17.20
C ALA A 58 2.71 -28.96 15.72
N ASN A 59 3.24 -30.13 15.43
CA ASN A 59 3.41 -30.65 14.08
C ASN A 59 2.06 -30.97 13.37
N ASN A 60 0.99 -31.06 14.12
CA ASN A 60 -0.36 -31.30 13.61
C ASN A 60 -1.23 -30.04 13.56
N VAL A 61 -0.67 -28.87 13.87
CA VAL A 61 -1.34 -27.59 13.70
C VAL A 61 -1.06 -27.10 12.30
N THR A 62 -2.11 -26.86 11.51
CA THR A 62 -1.99 -26.35 10.14
C THR A 62 -2.78 -25.09 9.96
N CYS A 63 -2.32 -24.21 9.08
CA CYS A 63 -2.97 -22.94 8.74
C CYS A 63 -3.22 -22.90 7.24
N THR A 64 -4.45 -22.63 6.85
CA THR A 64 -4.86 -22.52 5.45
C THR A 64 -5.51 -21.18 5.20
N ALA A 65 -4.95 -20.38 4.28
CA ALA A 65 -5.53 -19.10 3.90
C ALA A 65 -6.82 -19.29 3.10
N SER A 66 -7.77 -18.37 3.27
CA SER A 66 -8.94 -18.25 2.41
C SER A 66 -8.53 -17.83 0.98
N ALA A 67 -9.40 -18.08 0.00
CA ALA A 67 -9.13 -17.74 -1.40
C ALA A 67 -8.92 -16.23 -1.63
N ASP A 68 -9.54 -15.38 -0.81
CA ASP A 68 -9.39 -13.92 -0.85
C ASP A 68 -8.23 -13.39 0.01
N GLY A 69 -7.50 -14.27 0.70
CA GLY A 69 -6.37 -13.94 1.56
C GLY A 69 -6.72 -13.22 2.87
N LYS A 70 -7.99 -12.92 3.15
CA LYS A 70 -8.40 -12.07 4.28
C LYS A 70 -8.62 -12.82 5.59
N SER A 71 -8.69 -14.14 5.54
CA SER A 71 -8.82 -15.01 6.70
C SER A 71 -7.92 -16.23 6.58
N GLN A 72 -7.71 -16.90 7.68
CA GLN A 72 -7.02 -18.19 7.71
C GLN A 72 -7.72 -19.12 8.69
N THR A 73 -7.81 -20.39 8.31
CA THR A 73 -8.34 -21.46 9.14
C THR A 73 -7.19 -22.23 9.74
N ILE A 74 -7.17 -22.28 11.06
CA ILE A 74 -6.19 -23.02 11.87
C ILE A 74 -6.86 -24.33 12.27
N THR A 75 -6.24 -25.47 12.01
CA THR A 75 -6.75 -26.79 12.34
C THR A 75 -5.72 -27.60 13.11
N TRP A 76 -6.19 -28.50 13.96
CA TRP A 76 -5.35 -29.42 14.72
C TRP A 76 -6.02 -30.79 14.87
N LYS A 77 -5.25 -31.79 15.27
CA LYS A 77 -5.80 -33.11 15.54
C LYS A 77 -6.50 -33.16 16.90
N VAL A 78 -7.60 -33.91 16.93
CA VAL A 78 -8.35 -34.12 18.17
C VAL A 78 -7.49 -34.81 19.23
N VAL A 79 -7.56 -34.29 20.45
CA VAL A 79 -7.02 -34.96 21.63
C VAL A 79 -8.13 -35.77 22.26
N ARG A 80 -7.94 -37.10 22.35
CA ARG A 80 -8.96 -38.00 22.89
C ARG A 80 -9.28 -37.62 24.34
N GLY A 81 -10.53 -37.58 24.65
CA GLY A 81 -11.03 -37.21 25.99
C GLY A 81 -11.04 -35.71 26.28
N ALA A 82 -10.79 -34.87 25.31
CA ALA A 82 -10.89 -33.43 25.43
C ALA A 82 -12.35 -32.97 25.58
N GLY A 83 -12.58 -31.92 26.35
CA GLY A 83 -13.82 -31.19 26.46
C GLY A 83 -13.81 -29.86 25.67
N GLY A 84 -12.78 -29.65 24.86
CA GLY A 84 -12.56 -28.45 24.05
C GLY A 84 -11.12 -27.97 24.12
N TYR A 85 -10.85 -26.79 23.59
CA TYR A 85 -9.52 -26.20 23.54
C TYR A 85 -9.58 -24.72 23.87
N LEU A 86 -8.63 -24.25 24.67
CA LEU A 86 -8.37 -22.81 24.83
C LEU A 86 -7.44 -22.37 23.70
N PHE A 87 -7.87 -21.40 22.96
CA PHE A 87 -7.18 -20.82 21.82
C PHE A 87 -6.81 -19.37 22.08
N SER A 88 -5.53 -19.04 21.88
CA SER A 88 -5.09 -17.65 21.84
C SER A 88 -4.28 -17.38 20.58
N PHE A 89 -4.39 -16.15 20.07
CA PHE A 89 -3.79 -15.74 18.82
C PHE A 89 -3.15 -14.36 18.99
N TYR A 90 -1.88 -14.25 18.65
CA TYR A 90 -1.08 -13.05 18.89
C TYR A 90 -0.41 -12.57 17.61
N ASP A 91 -0.28 -11.25 17.49
CA ASP A 91 0.75 -10.64 16.67
C ASP A 91 2.09 -10.77 17.42
N MET A 92 3.12 -11.32 16.78
CA MET A 92 4.44 -11.45 17.40
C MET A 92 5.14 -10.10 17.65
N ALA A 93 4.68 -9.04 16.98
CA ALA A 93 5.17 -7.69 17.23
C ALA A 93 4.59 -7.08 18.53
N ASN A 94 3.43 -7.59 19.01
CA ASN A 94 2.78 -7.13 20.23
C ASN A 94 2.20 -8.31 21.02
N LEU A 95 3.04 -8.99 21.76
CA LEU A 95 2.65 -10.17 22.53
C LEU A 95 1.85 -9.84 23.81
N ASP A 96 1.86 -8.60 24.25
CA ASP A 96 1.15 -8.16 25.44
C ASP A 96 -0.35 -7.98 25.20
N GLU A 97 -0.73 -7.75 23.94
CA GLU A 97 -2.11 -7.56 23.53
C GLU A 97 -2.55 -8.64 22.52
N PRO A 98 -3.04 -9.78 22.98
CA PRO A 98 -3.49 -10.84 22.09
C PRO A 98 -4.68 -10.41 21.23
N ILE A 99 -4.66 -10.77 19.94
CA ILE A 99 -5.78 -10.58 19.01
C ILE A 99 -7.00 -11.40 19.48
N VAL A 100 -6.74 -12.62 19.95
CA VAL A 100 -7.73 -13.49 20.60
C VAL A 100 -7.07 -14.05 21.86
N LYS A 101 -7.79 -14.03 22.99
CA LYS A 101 -7.29 -14.53 24.27
C LYS A 101 -8.21 -15.59 24.84
N ASP A 102 -7.66 -16.78 25.14
CA ASP A 102 -8.31 -17.87 25.87
C ASP A 102 -9.73 -18.20 25.40
N SER A 103 -9.95 -18.11 24.07
CA SER A 103 -11.25 -18.47 23.49
C SER A 103 -11.48 -19.97 23.55
N LEU A 104 -12.60 -20.40 24.13
CA LEU A 104 -12.96 -21.81 24.20
C LEU A 104 -13.49 -22.27 22.84
N ILE A 105 -12.83 -23.23 22.22
CA ILE A 105 -13.20 -23.83 20.94
C ILE A 105 -13.71 -25.25 21.18
N ASP A 106 -14.94 -25.50 20.78
CA ASP A 106 -15.57 -26.82 20.82
C ASP A 106 -15.40 -27.50 19.47
N GLY A 107 -14.18 -27.90 19.17
CA GLY A 107 -13.81 -28.48 17.89
C GLY A 107 -12.32 -28.37 17.64
N CYS A 108 -11.87 -28.78 16.46
CA CYS A 108 -10.45 -28.82 16.08
C CYS A 108 -10.10 -27.81 15.00
N SER A 109 -10.87 -26.73 14.87
CA SER A 109 -10.61 -25.67 13.92
C SER A 109 -11.11 -24.31 14.40
N VAL A 110 -10.46 -23.25 13.97
CA VAL A 110 -10.89 -21.87 14.16
C VAL A 110 -10.48 -21.05 12.95
N THR A 111 -11.32 -20.10 12.56
CA THR A 111 -11.01 -19.14 11.50
C THR A 111 -10.75 -17.77 12.12
N VAL A 112 -9.61 -17.17 11.78
CA VAL A 112 -9.20 -15.84 12.25
C VAL A 112 -8.95 -14.91 11.08
N LYS A 113 -8.99 -13.61 11.33
CA LYS A 113 -8.56 -12.60 10.35
C LYS A 113 -7.10 -12.84 10.00
N ARG A 114 -6.76 -12.73 8.73
CA ARG A 114 -5.40 -12.78 8.21
C ARG A 114 -5.05 -11.43 7.61
N GLU A 115 -3.88 -10.93 7.95
CA GLU A 115 -3.26 -9.78 7.30
C GLU A 115 -1.99 -10.24 6.60
N GLU A 116 -1.61 -9.54 5.55
CA GLU A 116 -0.35 -9.79 4.84
C GLU A 116 0.84 -9.31 5.68
N ASP A 117 1.98 -9.95 5.45
CA ASP A 117 3.26 -9.58 6.04
C ASP A 117 3.22 -9.52 7.58
N MET A 118 2.64 -10.55 8.21
CA MET A 118 2.54 -10.73 9.66
C MET A 118 3.22 -12.01 10.13
N ASN A 119 3.75 -11.96 11.32
CA ASN A 119 4.16 -13.14 12.08
C ASN A 119 3.20 -13.31 13.24
N TYR A 120 2.54 -14.46 13.31
CA TYR A 120 1.57 -14.77 14.36
C TYR A 120 2.08 -15.89 15.27
N ARG A 121 1.70 -15.84 16.55
CA ARG A 121 1.82 -16.95 17.48
C ARG A 121 0.43 -17.48 17.82
N ILE A 122 0.27 -18.78 17.66
CA ILE A 122 -0.90 -19.57 18.02
C ILE A 122 -0.59 -20.29 19.33
N GLU A 123 -1.50 -20.22 20.26
CA GLU A 123 -1.44 -20.99 21.51
C GLU A 123 -2.70 -21.86 21.63
N LEU A 124 -2.48 -23.15 21.91
CA LEU A 124 -3.53 -24.14 22.10
C LEU A 124 -3.31 -24.91 23.39
N ARG A 125 -4.35 -24.98 24.22
CA ARG A 125 -4.34 -25.79 25.45
C ARG A 125 -5.63 -26.60 25.54
N THR A 126 -5.51 -27.91 25.71
CA THR A 126 -6.66 -28.81 25.83
C THR A 126 -7.38 -28.58 27.16
N LYS A 127 -8.70 -28.44 27.10
CA LYS A 127 -9.61 -28.48 28.25
C LYS A 127 -10.03 -29.91 28.56
N GLY A 128 -10.01 -30.24 29.83
CA GLY A 128 -10.52 -31.52 30.31
C GLY A 128 -12.02 -31.68 30.09
N ASN A 129 -12.46 -32.90 29.92
CA ASN A 129 -13.88 -33.26 29.86
C ASN A 129 -14.34 -33.72 31.26
N SER A 130 -15.23 -32.97 31.89
CA SER A 130 -15.70 -33.24 33.23
C SER A 130 -16.54 -34.56 33.30
N GLU A 131 -17.23 -34.95 32.23
CA GLU A 131 -18.00 -36.19 32.16
C GLU A 131 -17.09 -37.43 32.21
N LEU A 132 -15.86 -37.30 31.72
CA LEU A 132 -14.83 -38.33 31.74
C LEU A 132 -13.86 -38.19 32.90
N ASN A 133 -14.07 -37.20 33.77
CA ASN A 133 -13.14 -36.84 34.88
C ASN A 133 -11.73 -36.57 34.38
N ASN A 134 -11.58 -36.03 33.20
CA ASN A 134 -10.29 -35.59 32.64
C ASN A 134 -9.96 -34.16 33.03
N GLN A 135 -8.68 -33.92 33.31
CA GLN A 135 -8.15 -32.62 33.69
C GLN A 135 -7.55 -31.91 32.46
N ASP A 136 -7.51 -30.59 32.54
CA ASP A 136 -6.85 -29.73 31.55
C ASP A 136 -5.40 -30.14 31.30
N ALA A 137 -4.91 -29.91 30.12
CA ALA A 137 -3.50 -29.97 29.84
C ALA A 137 -2.71 -28.96 30.70
N THR A 138 -1.55 -29.38 31.21
CA THR A 138 -0.67 -28.51 32.01
C THR A 138 0.15 -27.60 31.13
N GLU A 139 0.40 -27.99 29.90
CA GLU A 139 1.23 -27.25 28.93
C GLU A 139 0.43 -26.70 27.79
N THR A 140 0.87 -25.61 27.22
CA THR A 140 0.30 -24.95 26.05
C THR A 140 1.17 -25.21 24.84
N THR A 141 0.58 -25.71 23.77
CA THR A 141 1.25 -25.79 22.47
C THR A 141 1.37 -24.42 21.85
N GLN A 142 2.56 -24.06 21.39
CA GLN A 142 2.83 -22.82 20.69
C GLN A 142 3.29 -23.12 19.26
N VAL A 143 2.71 -22.40 18.28
CA VAL A 143 3.11 -22.50 16.87
C VAL A 143 3.23 -21.10 16.30
N THR A 144 4.31 -20.83 15.58
CA THR A 144 4.50 -19.59 14.83
C THR A 144 4.10 -19.79 13.37
N VAL A 145 3.34 -18.83 12.84
CA VAL A 145 2.91 -18.80 11.45
C VAL A 145 3.23 -17.46 10.85
N SER A 146 3.85 -17.45 9.68
CA SER A 146 4.13 -16.23 8.91
C SER A 146 3.20 -16.14 7.71
N THR A 147 2.71 -14.94 7.43
CA THR A 147 1.98 -14.61 6.21
C THR A 147 2.85 -13.87 5.18
N PHE A 148 4.11 -13.65 5.48
CA PHE A 148 5.08 -13.16 4.50
C PHE A 148 5.21 -14.15 3.34
N THR A 149 5.33 -13.60 2.14
CA THR A 149 5.76 -14.42 0.99
C THR A 149 7.14 -15.00 1.26
N PRO A 150 7.45 -16.21 0.76
CA PRO A 150 8.74 -16.86 1.03
C PRO A 150 9.94 -15.97 0.67
N THR A 151 10.93 -15.93 1.54
CA THR A 151 12.21 -15.24 1.33
C THR A 151 13.05 -16.03 0.33
N TYR A 152 13.56 -15.37 -0.70
CA TYR A 152 14.54 -15.96 -1.61
C TYR A 152 15.94 -15.96 -0.97
N ALA A 153 16.34 -14.80 -0.44
CA ALA A 153 17.62 -14.67 0.28
C ALA A 153 17.52 -13.59 1.37
N THR A 154 18.27 -13.79 2.45
CA THR A 154 18.49 -12.76 3.48
C THR A 154 19.85 -12.12 3.27
N ILE A 155 19.90 -10.80 3.21
CA ILE A 155 21.11 -10.03 3.04
C ILE A 155 21.68 -9.77 4.44
N PRO A 156 22.96 -10.13 4.72
CA PRO A 156 23.55 -9.93 6.04
C PRO A 156 23.61 -8.47 6.46
N ALA A 157 23.40 -8.20 7.74
CA ALA A 157 23.52 -6.87 8.34
C ALA A 157 24.89 -6.22 8.04
N GLY A 158 24.89 -4.91 7.79
CA GLY A 158 26.09 -4.15 7.49
C GLY A 158 26.62 -4.30 6.06
N SER A 159 25.89 -5.00 5.17
CA SER A 159 26.30 -5.16 3.77
C SER A 159 26.12 -3.84 3.00
N ASP A 160 27.03 -3.60 2.04
CA ASP A 160 26.75 -2.72 0.91
C ASP A 160 25.91 -3.49 -0.11
N LEU A 161 24.75 -2.93 -0.47
CA LEU A 161 23.79 -3.64 -1.34
C LEU A 161 24.33 -3.81 -2.75
N ASN A 162 25.10 -2.85 -3.29
CA ASN A 162 25.69 -2.99 -4.62
C ASN A 162 26.72 -4.12 -4.65
N GLU A 163 27.61 -4.20 -3.64
CA GLU A 163 28.60 -5.26 -3.53
C GLU A 163 27.94 -6.63 -3.35
N TRP A 164 26.90 -6.69 -2.49
CA TRP A 164 26.21 -7.94 -2.23
C TRP A 164 25.50 -8.48 -3.48
N PHE A 165 24.75 -7.64 -4.21
CA PHE A 165 24.08 -8.05 -5.45
C PHE A 165 25.07 -8.35 -6.59
N ALA A 166 26.22 -7.69 -6.62
CA ALA A 166 27.29 -8.02 -7.56
C ALA A 166 27.88 -9.41 -7.31
N ALA A 167 28.03 -9.80 -6.02
CA ALA A 167 28.48 -11.13 -5.62
C ALA A 167 27.39 -12.21 -5.71
N ASN A 168 26.12 -11.81 -5.60
CA ASN A 168 24.94 -12.68 -5.62
C ASN A 168 23.94 -12.19 -6.68
N PRO A 169 24.24 -12.38 -7.98
CA PRO A 169 23.38 -11.86 -9.04
C PRO A 169 21.96 -12.37 -8.97
N ILE A 170 20.99 -11.49 -9.24
CA ILE A 170 19.57 -11.88 -9.28
C ILE A 170 19.37 -12.88 -10.43
N PRO A 171 18.79 -14.06 -10.15
CA PRO A 171 18.60 -15.10 -11.16
C PRO A 171 17.69 -14.65 -12.31
N ASP A 172 17.84 -15.30 -13.48
CA ASP A 172 16.99 -15.01 -14.64
C ASP A 172 15.53 -15.40 -14.43
N THR A 173 15.24 -16.33 -13.52
CA THR A 173 13.85 -16.67 -13.12
C THR A 173 13.09 -15.46 -12.59
N ALA A 174 13.79 -14.46 -12.04
CA ALA A 174 13.18 -13.21 -11.56
C ALA A 174 12.54 -12.34 -12.67
N VAL A 175 12.71 -12.67 -13.94
CA VAL A 175 11.96 -12.04 -15.03
C VAL A 175 10.47 -12.42 -14.96
N ASP A 176 10.18 -13.66 -14.58
CA ASP A 176 8.82 -14.21 -14.53
C ASP A 176 8.31 -14.38 -13.08
N GLU A 177 9.21 -14.49 -12.10
CA GLU A 177 8.89 -14.73 -10.71
C GLU A 177 9.32 -13.55 -9.84
N MET A 178 8.52 -13.23 -8.82
CA MET A 178 8.90 -12.23 -7.80
C MET A 178 9.86 -12.88 -6.79
N LEU A 179 11.08 -12.37 -6.70
CA LEU A 179 12.04 -12.80 -5.69
C LEU A 179 12.08 -11.82 -4.52
N ASN A 180 11.95 -12.35 -3.29
CA ASN A 180 11.91 -11.56 -2.08
C ASN A 180 13.26 -11.61 -1.37
N TYR A 181 13.90 -10.47 -1.22
CA TYR A 181 15.15 -10.28 -0.50
C TYR A 181 14.85 -9.60 0.83
N ASP A 182 15.21 -10.27 1.92
CA ASP A 182 14.98 -9.78 3.26
C ASP A 182 16.24 -9.13 3.84
N LEU A 183 16.07 -7.97 4.44
CA LEU A 183 17.04 -7.30 5.28
C LEU A 183 16.73 -7.59 6.75
N GLU A 184 17.75 -7.65 7.59
CA GLU A 184 17.58 -7.88 9.04
C GLU A 184 16.99 -6.64 9.70
N GLY A 185 15.91 -6.82 10.46
CA GLY A 185 15.24 -5.72 11.14
C GLY A 185 16.15 -4.98 12.13
N GLY A 186 16.14 -3.65 12.05
CA GLY A 186 16.97 -2.76 12.87
C GLY A 186 18.44 -2.67 12.43
N ALA A 187 18.85 -3.42 11.39
CA ALA A 187 20.21 -3.33 10.87
C ALA A 187 20.37 -2.18 9.87
N GLU A 188 21.60 -1.71 9.70
CA GLU A 188 21.96 -0.69 8.71
C GLU A 188 22.69 -1.32 7.52
N TYR A 189 22.38 -0.83 6.34
CA TYR A 189 22.93 -1.21 5.05
C TYR A 189 23.38 0.05 4.30
N THR A 190 24.34 -0.08 3.39
CA THR A 190 24.74 1.02 2.52
C THR A 190 24.31 0.78 1.08
N LEU A 191 24.10 1.86 0.36
CA LEU A 191 23.93 1.90 -1.06
C LEU A 191 24.96 2.85 -1.66
N SER A 192 26.00 2.30 -2.28
CA SER A 192 27.18 3.06 -2.73
C SER A 192 27.12 3.47 -4.20
N ASP A 193 26.16 3.01 -4.98
CA ASP A 193 25.92 3.37 -6.37
C ASP A 193 24.46 3.10 -6.74
N VAL A 194 24.13 3.19 -8.01
CA VAL A 194 22.81 2.75 -8.52
C VAL A 194 22.67 1.24 -8.32
N LEU A 195 21.64 0.83 -7.61
CA LEU A 195 21.19 -0.57 -7.54
C LEU A 195 20.15 -0.79 -8.63
N ASP A 196 20.55 -1.41 -9.72
CA ASP A 196 19.68 -1.66 -10.86
C ASP A 196 19.12 -3.08 -10.84
N PHE A 197 17.81 -3.20 -10.67
CA PHE A 197 17.11 -4.48 -10.76
C PHE A 197 16.81 -4.88 -12.21
N ASP A 198 17.05 -3.96 -13.17
CA ASP A 198 16.82 -4.22 -14.59
C ASP A 198 15.40 -4.78 -14.86
N ALA A 199 15.28 -5.85 -15.64
CA ALA A 199 14.03 -6.53 -15.95
C ALA A 199 13.61 -7.57 -14.89
N LYS A 200 14.22 -7.57 -13.71
CA LYS A 200 13.97 -8.54 -12.64
C LYS A 200 12.89 -8.05 -11.69
N ARG A 201 11.98 -8.94 -11.32
CA ARG A 201 10.91 -8.69 -10.34
C ARG A 201 11.47 -8.89 -8.94
N VAL A 202 11.56 -7.82 -8.17
CA VAL A 202 12.23 -7.83 -6.86
C VAL A 202 11.33 -7.22 -5.79
N THR A 203 11.23 -7.91 -4.67
CA THR A 203 10.83 -7.31 -3.39
C THR A 203 12.07 -7.14 -2.53
N LEU A 204 12.39 -5.93 -2.11
CA LEU A 204 13.36 -5.62 -1.07
C LEU A 204 12.62 -5.16 0.17
N ARG A 205 12.82 -5.89 1.28
CA ARG A 205 12.05 -5.62 2.51
C ARG A 205 12.80 -6.04 3.77
N THR A 206 12.37 -5.55 4.92
CA THR A 206 12.60 -6.30 6.17
C THR A 206 11.45 -7.28 6.42
N ASN A 207 11.72 -8.41 7.05
CA ASN A 207 10.70 -9.37 7.49
C ASN A 207 10.10 -9.01 8.88
N ASN A 208 10.28 -7.77 9.29
CA ASN A 208 9.75 -7.21 10.53
C ASN A 208 9.23 -5.79 10.26
N LYS A 209 7.92 -5.65 10.14
CA LYS A 209 7.29 -4.36 9.81
C LYS A 209 7.31 -3.31 10.92
N THR A 210 7.72 -3.68 12.13
CA THR A 210 7.81 -2.76 13.28
C THR A 210 9.24 -2.40 13.65
N ASN A 211 10.23 -3.05 13.04
CA ASN A 211 11.66 -2.77 13.25
C ASN A 211 12.35 -2.74 11.89
N HIS A 212 12.23 -1.62 11.19
CA HIS A 212 12.73 -1.45 9.83
C HIS A 212 14.26 -1.58 9.76
N ALA A 213 14.75 -2.16 8.70
CA ALA A 213 16.16 -2.02 8.31
C ALA A 213 16.37 -0.64 7.68
N LYS A 214 17.54 -0.05 7.91
CA LYS A 214 17.91 1.26 7.37
C LYS A 214 18.87 1.12 6.20
N ILE A 215 18.59 1.81 5.10
CA ILE A 215 19.48 1.90 3.92
C ILE A 215 20.01 3.33 3.83
N VAL A 216 21.32 3.47 3.87
CA VAL A 216 22.03 4.75 3.77
C VAL A 216 22.59 4.93 2.36
N TYR A 217 22.15 5.96 1.66
CA TYR A 217 22.70 6.38 0.38
C TYR A 217 24.02 7.10 0.62
N THR A 218 25.14 6.53 0.16
CA THR A 218 26.48 7.02 0.52
C THR A 218 27.15 7.85 -0.57
N THR A 219 26.58 7.88 -1.77
CA THR A 219 27.15 8.60 -2.92
C THR A 219 26.11 9.42 -3.68
N ALA A 220 26.61 10.35 -4.49
CA ALA A 220 25.80 11.20 -5.35
C ALA A 220 24.97 10.43 -6.39
N THR A 221 25.38 9.21 -6.73
CA THR A 221 24.71 8.34 -7.71
C THR A 221 23.80 7.31 -7.09
N SER A 222 23.80 7.15 -5.76
CA SER A 222 22.94 6.19 -5.06
C SER A 222 21.48 6.35 -5.47
N GLY A 223 20.83 5.24 -5.77
CA GLY A 223 19.43 5.18 -6.16
C GLY A 223 19.03 3.75 -6.55
N ILE A 224 17.76 3.44 -6.55
CA ILE A 224 17.23 2.13 -6.95
C ILE A 224 16.48 2.27 -8.27
N THR A 225 16.82 1.43 -9.26
CA THR A 225 16.21 1.51 -10.59
C THR A 225 15.65 0.17 -11.06
N THR A 226 14.63 0.23 -11.92
CA THR A 226 13.98 -0.96 -12.46
C THR A 226 13.32 -0.71 -13.83
N THR A 227 13.14 -1.79 -14.60
CA THR A 227 12.22 -1.88 -15.76
C THR A 227 11.17 -2.96 -15.55
N ALA A 228 11.01 -3.45 -14.32
CA ALA A 228 10.06 -4.48 -13.96
C ALA A 228 9.28 -4.15 -12.69
N GLN A 229 8.43 -5.05 -12.25
CA GLN A 229 7.75 -4.95 -10.96
C GLN A 229 8.77 -4.85 -9.82
N MET A 230 8.55 -3.90 -8.92
CA MET A 230 9.39 -3.69 -7.76
C MET A 230 8.53 -3.42 -6.53
N ASN A 231 8.82 -4.11 -5.44
CA ASN A 231 8.21 -3.82 -4.14
C ASN A 231 9.30 -3.42 -3.14
N ILE A 232 9.12 -2.29 -2.51
CA ILE A 232 9.97 -1.77 -1.43
C ILE A 232 9.10 -1.68 -0.19
N LYS A 233 9.43 -2.44 0.88
CA LYS A 233 8.54 -2.54 2.04
C LYS A 233 9.29 -2.51 3.37
N TYR A 234 8.76 -1.77 4.35
CA TYR A 234 9.23 -1.77 5.74
C TYR A 234 10.72 -1.38 5.86
N LEU A 235 11.12 -0.33 5.15
CA LEU A 235 12.50 0.15 5.11
C LEU A 235 12.57 1.62 5.46
N ASP A 236 13.64 1.99 6.16
CA ASP A 236 14.01 3.37 6.39
C ASP A 236 15.17 3.76 5.46
N PHE A 237 15.09 4.93 4.87
CA PHE A 237 16.10 5.43 3.94
C PHE A 237 16.70 6.73 4.45
N ASP A 238 18.03 6.81 4.49
CA ASP A 238 18.76 8.05 4.65
C ASP A 238 19.37 8.44 3.30
N CYS A 239 18.75 9.42 2.67
CA CYS A 239 19.14 9.88 1.33
C CYS A 239 20.18 11.00 1.36
N SER A 240 20.87 11.24 2.50
CA SER A 240 21.80 12.36 2.68
C SER A 240 22.99 12.35 1.71
N GLY A 241 23.40 11.18 1.20
CA GLY A 241 24.46 11.05 0.21
C GLY A 241 24.07 11.42 -1.22
N MET A 242 22.78 11.40 -1.57
CA MET A 242 22.31 11.71 -2.92
C MET A 242 22.41 13.20 -3.26
N THR A 243 22.23 13.55 -4.53
CA THR A 243 22.20 14.93 -5.02
C THR A 243 20.87 15.29 -5.67
N ASN A 244 20.65 16.57 -5.97
CA ASN A 244 19.47 17.06 -6.68
C ASN A 244 19.28 16.47 -8.10
N ALA A 245 20.30 15.84 -8.67
CA ALA A 245 20.29 15.34 -10.05
C ALA A 245 19.88 13.85 -10.14
N THR A 246 19.58 13.19 -9.03
CA THR A 246 19.25 11.77 -8.98
C THR A 246 17.87 11.54 -8.39
N GLY A 247 17.35 10.33 -8.52
CA GLY A 247 16.10 9.90 -7.90
C GLY A 247 16.34 8.84 -6.84
N VAL A 248 15.54 8.84 -5.77
CA VAL A 248 15.50 7.72 -4.80
C VAL A 248 15.15 6.47 -5.56
N PHE A 249 14.10 6.56 -6.37
CA PHE A 249 13.68 5.52 -7.31
C PHE A 249 13.63 6.08 -8.73
N ALA A 250 14.00 5.25 -9.72
CA ALA A 250 13.92 5.67 -11.11
C ALA A 250 13.73 4.48 -12.06
N PHE A 251 13.37 4.78 -13.30
CA PHE A 251 13.44 3.77 -14.34
C PHE A 251 14.89 3.46 -14.68
N SER A 252 15.18 2.19 -14.93
CA SER A 252 16.52 1.74 -15.32
C SER A 252 16.92 2.26 -16.71
N LYS A 253 18.20 2.56 -16.86
CA LYS A 253 18.83 2.84 -18.17
C LYS A 253 19.24 1.59 -18.92
N SER A 254 19.04 0.42 -18.35
CA SER A 254 19.31 -0.83 -19.03
C SER A 254 18.48 -0.97 -20.29
N THR A 255 19.06 -1.57 -21.30
CA THR A 255 18.38 -1.94 -22.54
C THR A 255 17.78 -3.32 -22.49
N THR A 256 18.04 -4.06 -21.42
CA THR A 256 17.46 -5.38 -21.20
C THR A 256 16.01 -5.20 -20.75
N VAL A 257 15.09 -5.56 -21.61
CA VAL A 257 13.66 -5.53 -21.32
C VAL A 257 13.12 -6.91 -21.60
N ALA A 258 12.36 -7.47 -20.66
CA ALA A 258 11.65 -8.71 -20.93
C ALA A 258 10.80 -8.57 -22.19
N ALA A 259 10.77 -9.57 -23.05
CA ALA A 259 10.03 -9.51 -24.31
C ALA A 259 8.54 -9.16 -24.09
N ALA A 260 7.95 -9.65 -22.98
CA ALA A 260 6.59 -9.33 -22.55
C ALA A 260 6.41 -7.84 -22.13
N ASN A 261 7.50 -7.18 -21.77
CA ASN A 261 7.51 -5.79 -21.29
C ASN A 261 7.95 -4.78 -22.35
N THR A 262 8.06 -5.21 -23.61
CA THR A 262 8.37 -4.32 -24.74
C THR A 262 7.07 -3.79 -25.32
N ILE A 263 7.00 -2.46 -25.48
CA ILE A 263 5.85 -1.83 -26.13
C ILE A 263 5.88 -2.15 -27.63
N ASP A 264 4.80 -2.78 -28.11
CA ASP A 264 4.61 -3.14 -29.51
C ASP A 264 4.39 -1.86 -30.35
N ALA A 265 5.44 -1.46 -31.08
CA ALA A 265 5.40 -0.27 -31.94
C ALA A 265 4.33 -0.33 -33.04
N SER A 266 3.76 -1.50 -33.36
CA SER A 266 2.64 -1.61 -34.29
C SER A 266 1.31 -1.13 -33.68
N LYS A 267 1.20 -1.18 -32.35
CA LYS A 267 0.00 -0.75 -31.61
C LYS A 267 0.10 0.65 -31.04
N TYR A 268 1.33 1.10 -30.75
CA TYR A 268 1.56 2.36 -30.06
C TYR A 268 2.43 3.30 -30.92
N LYS A 269 2.15 4.59 -30.86
CA LYS A 269 3.00 5.64 -31.48
C LYS A 269 4.34 5.83 -30.77
N TRP A 270 4.60 5.04 -29.74
CA TRP A 270 5.76 5.15 -28.88
C TRP A 270 6.39 3.78 -28.69
N SER A 271 7.69 3.73 -28.52
CA SER A 271 8.44 2.50 -28.29
C SER A 271 9.26 2.63 -27.03
N GLY A 272 9.39 1.59 -26.26
CA GLY A 272 10.15 1.57 -25.01
C GLY A 272 9.79 0.37 -24.15
N ALA A 273 10.18 0.41 -22.90
CA ALA A 273 9.80 -0.60 -21.92
C ALA A 273 8.41 -0.32 -21.37
N TYR A 274 7.69 -1.39 -21.02
CA TYR A 274 6.39 -1.33 -20.35
C TYR A 274 6.43 -2.19 -19.09
N ILE A 275 6.02 -1.62 -17.97
CA ILE A 275 5.91 -2.29 -16.68
C ILE A 275 4.42 -2.44 -16.36
N PRO A 276 3.81 -3.60 -16.63
CA PRO A 276 2.38 -3.84 -16.40
C PRO A 276 2.03 -4.00 -14.92
N ASP A 277 2.96 -4.59 -14.16
CA ASP A 277 2.78 -4.87 -12.74
C ASP A 277 3.21 -3.67 -11.89
N PRO A 278 2.63 -3.49 -10.69
CA PRO A 278 2.91 -2.29 -9.88
C PRO A 278 4.36 -2.16 -9.43
N ILE A 279 4.85 -0.91 -9.43
CA ILE A 279 5.96 -0.49 -8.58
C ILE A 279 5.34 0.01 -7.28
N SER A 280 5.64 -0.67 -6.17
CA SER A 280 5.02 -0.40 -4.87
C SER A 280 6.07 -0.03 -3.82
N ILE A 281 5.86 1.09 -3.14
CA ILE A 281 6.69 1.58 -2.04
C ILE A 281 5.75 1.71 -0.85
N VAL A 282 5.91 0.82 0.14
CA VAL A 282 4.89 0.63 1.18
C VAL A 282 5.50 0.56 2.57
N ASN A 283 4.94 1.30 3.51
CA ASN A 283 5.40 1.34 4.90
C ASN A 283 6.90 1.68 5.02
N CYS A 284 7.35 2.73 4.36
CA CYS A 284 8.75 3.17 4.35
C CYS A 284 8.88 4.60 4.86
N ASN A 285 10.04 4.90 5.45
CA ASN A 285 10.39 6.26 5.83
C ASN A 285 11.60 6.72 5.04
N PHE A 286 11.57 7.97 4.57
CA PHE A 286 12.63 8.57 3.78
C PHE A 286 13.07 9.87 4.43
N ASP A 287 14.34 9.96 4.75
CA ASP A 287 14.95 11.16 5.30
C ASP A 287 15.95 11.75 4.32
N ASN A 288 16.08 13.08 4.32
CA ASN A 288 17.03 13.82 3.49
C ASN A 288 16.92 13.58 1.97
N VAL A 289 15.71 13.48 1.43
CA VAL A 289 15.53 13.32 -0.02
C VAL A 289 15.91 14.60 -0.74
N LYS A 290 17.09 14.62 -1.37
CA LYS A 290 17.66 15.82 -2.02
C LYS A 290 17.29 15.97 -3.48
N GLY A 291 16.97 14.87 -4.16
CA GLY A 291 16.62 14.83 -5.57
C GLY A 291 15.14 14.46 -5.79
N TYR A 292 14.88 13.74 -6.88
CA TYR A 292 13.53 13.26 -7.17
C TYR A 292 13.18 12.08 -6.27
N PHE A 293 11.95 12.01 -5.78
CA PHE A 293 11.50 10.80 -5.12
C PHE A 293 11.30 9.67 -6.13
N PHE A 294 10.67 9.98 -7.28
CA PHE A 294 10.57 9.07 -8.42
C PHE A 294 10.88 9.80 -9.73
N TRP A 295 11.79 9.23 -10.53
CA TRP A 295 12.29 9.87 -11.74
C TRP A 295 12.22 8.97 -12.97
N ASP A 296 11.87 9.53 -14.14
CA ASP A 296 11.88 8.79 -15.41
C ASP A 296 13.30 8.53 -15.95
N ASN A 297 14.34 9.09 -15.29
CA ASN A 297 15.74 8.92 -15.64
C ASN A 297 16.05 9.21 -17.13
N GLN A 298 15.17 9.96 -17.79
CA GLN A 298 15.21 10.31 -19.22
C GLN A 298 15.17 9.08 -20.16
N VAL A 299 14.60 7.97 -19.70
CA VAL A 299 14.43 6.75 -20.49
C VAL A 299 12.98 6.52 -20.88
N LYS A 300 12.80 5.84 -22.00
CA LYS A 300 11.47 5.49 -22.51
C LYS A 300 10.93 4.26 -21.80
N THR A 301 10.42 4.46 -20.60
CA THR A 301 9.78 3.42 -19.80
C THR A 301 8.42 3.91 -19.33
N TRP A 302 7.43 3.07 -19.43
CA TRP A 302 6.07 3.34 -19.01
C TRP A 302 5.67 2.35 -17.91
N ALA A 303 5.45 2.85 -16.70
CA ALA A 303 4.86 2.07 -15.62
C ALA A 303 3.34 2.24 -15.61
N ASP A 304 2.61 1.13 -15.57
CA ASP A 304 1.15 1.18 -15.51
C ASP A 304 0.69 1.70 -14.13
N ASN A 305 1.31 1.26 -13.06
CA ASN A 305 0.97 1.67 -11.72
C ASN A 305 2.21 1.95 -10.87
N VAL A 306 2.23 3.11 -10.22
CA VAL A 306 3.16 3.43 -9.13
C VAL A 306 2.35 3.75 -7.89
N LEU A 307 2.56 2.97 -6.83
CA LEU A 307 1.92 3.10 -5.54
C LEU A 307 2.93 3.54 -4.48
N VAL A 308 2.64 4.60 -3.77
CA VAL A 308 3.31 4.99 -2.53
C VAL A 308 2.25 4.97 -1.43
N ASP A 309 2.42 4.07 -0.48
CA ASP A 309 1.40 3.83 0.53
C ASP A 309 2.02 3.78 1.94
N ASN A 310 1.39 4.48 2.86
CA ASN A 310 1.81 4.54 4.26
C ASN A 310 3.30 4.91 4.45
N CYS A 311 3.78 5.94 3.74
CA CYS A 311 5.17 6.40 3.79
C CYS A 311 5.29 7.80 4.41
N VAL A 312 6.43 8.06 5.06
CA VAL A 312 6.86 9.40 5.47
C VAL A 312 8.07 9.80 4.65
N VAL A 313 8.02 10.96 4.02
CA VAL A 313 9.07 11.46 3.14
C VAL A 313 9.46 12.88 3.54
N ARG A 314 10.64 13.03 4.13
CA ARG A 314 11.24 14.35 4.36
C ARG A 314 12.09 14.75 3.15
N LEU A 315 11.67 15.80 2.50
CA LEU A 315 12.34 16.39 1.36
C LEU A 315 13.38 17.41 1.86
N ALA A 316 14.56 17.41 1.27
CA ALA A 316 15.68 18.26 1.68
C ALA A 316 16.54 18.69 0.47
N PRO A 317 15.97 19.34 -0.57
CA PRO A 317 16.72 19.73 -1.75
C PRO A 317 17.84 20.72 -1.40
N GLU A 318 19.06 20.52 -1.95
CA GLU A 318 20.21 21.42 -1.74
C GLU A 318 20.27 22.58 -2.73
N ALA A 319 19.39 22.60 -3.71
CA ALA A 319 19.16 23.69 -4.65
C ALA A 319 17.73 23.59 -5.18
N SER A 320 17.18 24.70 -5.64
CA SER A 320 15.82 24.69 -6.22
C SER A 320 15.75 23.73 -7.41
N ILE A 321 14.82 22.78 -7.33
CA ILE A 321 14.62 21.76 -8.35
C ILE A 321 13.59 22.24 -9.37
N GLY A 322 14.00 22.41 -10.61
CA GLY A 322 13.12 22.83 -11.71
C GLY A 322 12.13 21.75 -12.17
N GLY A 323 12.24 20.53 -11.63
CA GLY A 323 11.34 19.40 -11.83
C GLY A 323 10.37 19.20 -10.68
N GLY A 324 9.87 17.98 -10.52
CA GLY A 324 8.93 17.60 -9.47
C GLY A 324 9.51 16.57 -8.49
N VAL A 325 8.85 16.42 -7.32
CA VAL A 325 9.11 15.28 -6.42
C VAL A 325 8.92 13.97 -7.19
N PHE A 326 7.83 13.87 -7.95
CA PHE A 326 7.65 12.88 -9.01
C PHE A 326 7.90 13.56 -10.36
N TRP A 327 8.86 13.05 -11.13
CA TRP A 327 9.23 13.67 -12.40
C TRP A 327 9.36 12.67 -13.55
N THR A 328 8.35 12.66 -14.44
CA THR A 328 8.32 11.84 -15.66
C THR A 328 8.15 12.72 -16.90
N ASN A 329 8.91 13.81 -16.97
CA ASN A 329 8.72 14.86 -17.98
C ASN A 329 9.66 14.73 -19.19
N LYS A 330 10.61 13.79 -19.20
CA LYS A 330 11.60 13.75 -20.25
C LYS A 330 11.34 12.66 -21.30
N ALA A 331 11.11 11.45 -20.86
CA ALA A 331 10.90 10.33 -21.77
C ALA A 331 9.95 9.27 -21.24
N GLY A 332 9.97 9.04 -19.94
CA GLY A 332 9.15 8.02 -19.28
C GLY A 332 7.79 8.52 -18.85
N GLN A 333 6.97 7.58 -18.33
CA GLN A 333 5.62 7.86 -17.87
C GLN A 333 5.16 6.94 -16.75
N ILE A 334 4.38 7.50 -15.83
CA ILE A 334 3.50 6.76 -14.92
C ILE A 334 2.07 6.92 -15.41
N ASN A 335 1.37 5.82 -15.66
CA ASN A 335 -0.02 5.84 -16.09
C ASN A 335 -0.94 6.14 -14.91
N ASN A 336 -0.79 5.42 -13.82
CA ASN A 336 -1.56 5.62 -12.59
C ASN A 336 -0.59 5.84 -11.42
N LEU A 337 -0.56 7.06 -10.89
CA LEU A 337 0.15 7.40 -9.65
C LEU A 337 -0.85 7.42 -8.50
N THR A 338 -0.57 6.65 -7.45
CA THR A 338 -1.31 6.69 -6.20
C THR A 338 -0.37 6.99 -5.04
N VAL A 339 -0.71 8.02 -4.27
CA VAL A 339 -0.10 8.35 -2.97
C VAL A 339 -1.21 8.28 -1.94
N ASN A 340 -1.12 7.31 -1.04
CA ASN A 340 -2.14 7.05 -0.03
C ASN A 340 -1.54 6.95 1.37
N ALA A 341 -2.22 7.50 2.35
CA ALA A 341 -1.80 7.43 3.75
C ALA A 341 -0.34 7.85 3.97
N CYS A 342 0.11 8.89 3.28
CA CYS A 342 1.49 9.36 3.29
C CYS A 342 1.63 10.76 3.86
N THR A 343 2.82 11.03 4.41
CA THR A 343 3.23 12.39 4.75
C THR A 343 4.45 12.78 3.91
N PHE A 344 4.34 13.87 3.14
CA PHE A 344 5.45 14.51 2.43
C PHE A 344 5.67 15.89 3.01
N TYR A 345 6.89 16.20 3.42
CA TYR A 345 7.16 17.50 4.03
C TYR A 345 8.59 17.99 3.79
N GLU A 346 8.76 19.30 3.87
CA GLU A 346 10.04 19.99 4.02
C GLU A 346 10.08 20.70 5.38
N ASP A 347 11.28 20.90 5.91
CA ASP A 347 11.45 21.72 7.13
C ASP A 347 11.10 23.17 6.80
N PRO A 348 10.39 23.90 7.68
CA PRO A 348 9.97 25.29 7.39
C PRO A 348 11.10 26.26 7.15
N ASP A 349 12.30 25.98 7.67
CA ASP A 349 13.50 26.80 7.52
C ASP A 349 14.35 26.41 6.30
N TRP A 350 13.88 25.45 5.46
CA TRP A 350 14.65 25.01 4.31
C TRP A 350 14.68 26.10 3.23
N ALA A 351 15.83 26.27 2.60
CA ALA A 351 16.05 27.38 1.66
C ALA A 351 15.64 27.10 0.21
N PHE A 352 15.40 25.85 -0.12
CA PHE A 352 15.19 25.37 -1.49
C PHE A 352 13.93 24.54 -1.59
N ASP A 353 13.34 24.47 -2.78
CA ASP A 353 12.04 23.84 -3.01
C ASP A 353 11.97 23.20 -4.39
N TYR A 354 10.94 22.39 -4.59
CA TYR A 354 10.55 21.79 -5.86
C TYR A 354 9.57 22.70 -6.60
N LYS A 355 9.78 22.79 -7.93
CA LYS A 355 8.83 23.53 -8.77
C LYS A 355 7.46 22.84 -8.86
N TYR A 356 7.44 21.52 -8.80
CA TYR A 356 6.21 20.72 -8.88
C TYR A 356 6.22 19.61 -7.84
N PHE A 357 5.05 19.20 -7.36
CA PHE A 357 4.96 17.92 -6.69
C PHE A 357 5.00 16.77 -7.71
N TYR A 358 4.18 16.85 -8.77
CA TYR A 358 4.29 15.92 -9.89
C TYR A 358 4.31 16.64 -11.23
N GLN A 359 5.33 16.35 -12.03
CA GLN A 359 5.40 16.80 -13.41
C GLN A 359 5.46 15.60 -14.37
N ALA A 360 4.40 15.44 -15.18
CA ALA A 360 4.32 14.45 -16.24
C ALA A 360 4.37 15.13 -17.61
N GLY A 361 5.36 14.78 -18.42
CA GLY A 361 5.53 15.38 -19.75
C GLY A 361 4.81 14.65 -20.87
N MET A 362 4.65 13.35 -20.69
CA MET A 362 3.99 12.49 -21.68
C MET A 362 2.83 11.78 -21.01
N ALA A 363 1.71 12.35 -20.95
CA ALA A 363 0.59 11.71 -20.35
C ALA A 363 -0.33 11.21 -21.41
N LYS A 364 -0.24 9.94 -21.80
CA LYS A 364 -1.26 9.53 -22.75
C LYS A 364 -1.29 8.06 -23.09
N ALA A 365 -1.63 7.22 -22.12
CA ALA A 365 -1.88 5.85 -22.47
C ALA A 365 -2.72 5.71 -23.75
N PRO A 366 -3.83 6.42 -23.92
CA PRO A 366 -4.65 6.31 -25.14
C PRO A 366 -4.11 7.04 -26.37
N ASP A 367 -3.43 8.17 -26.18
CA ASP A 367 -2.85 8.91 -27.31
C ASP A 367 -1.60 8.19 -27.87
N LEU A 368 -1.10 7.19 -27.18
CA LEU A 368 0.00 6.34 -27.64
C LEU A 368 -0.45 5.26 -28.62
N TYR A 369 -1.75 4.90 -28.67
CA TYR A 369 -2.23 3.93 -29.63
C TYR A 369 -2.18 4.49 -31.06
N VAL A 370 -1.69 3.68 -31.99
CA VAL A 370 -1.65 4.02 -33.43
C VAL A 370 -3.05 4.17 -34.00
N ASP A 371 -3.97 3.35 -33.50
CA ASP A 371 -5.36 3.36 -33.87
C ASP A 371 -6.22 3.80 -32.68
N ASN A 372 -6.88 4.93 -32.82
CA ASN A 372 -7.79 5.46 -31.79
C ASN A 372 -8.99 4.53 -31.52
N THR A 373 -9.23 3.52 -32.36
CA THR A 373 -10.30 2.53 -32.20
C THR A 373 -9.87 1.34 -31.33
N SER A 374 -8.56 1.09 -31.21
CA SER A 374 -8.00 0.01 -30.39
C SER A 374 -7.91 0.40 -28.91
N TYR A 375 -8.29 1.63 -28.59
CA TYR A 375 -8.35 2.10 -27.22
C TYR A 375 -9.46 1.37 -26.46
N SER A 376 -9.07 0.57 -25.50
CA SER A 376 -10.01 -0.03 -24.55
C SER A 376 -10.51 1.05 -23.58
N ALA A 377 -11.82 1.16 -23.40
CA ALA A 377 -12.42 1.99 -22.35
C ALA A 377 -11.94 1.60 -20.91
N ALA A 378 -11.25 0.48 -20.77
CA ALA A 378 -10.60 0.06 -19.54
C ALA A 378 -9.21 0.69 -19.34
N ALA A 379 -8.58 1.23 -20.38
CA ALA A 379 -7.30 1.91 -20.23
C ALA A 379 -7.54 3.33 -19.71
N THR A 380 -7.24 3.55 -18.44
CA THR A 380 -7.37 4.84 -17.77
C THR A 380 -6.02 5.33 -17.33
N ASN A 381 -5.85 6.63 -17.14
CA ASN A 381 -4.75 7.17 -16.39
C ASN A 381 -5.27 8.00 -15.21
N SER A 382 -4.52 8.01 -14.12
CA SER A 382 -4.97 8.67 -12.91
C SER A 382 -3.82 9.25 -12.08
N VAL A 383 -4.16 10.31 -11.34
CA VAL A 383 -3.33 10.83 -10.26
C VAL A 383 -4.21 10.88 -9.02
N ASN A 384 -3.86 10.07 -8.03
CA ASN A 384 -4.65 9.86 -6.83
C ASN A 384 -3.84 10.26 -5.60
N TYR A 385 -4.34 11.21 -4.85
CA TYR A 385 -3.85 11.58 -3.53
C TYR A 385 -4.97 11.35 -2.53
N THR A 386 -4.75 10.43 -1.59
CA THR A 386 -5.78 10.04 -0.62
C THR A 386 -5.19 9.91 0.78
N ASN A 387 -5.96 10.30 1.79
CA ASN A 387 -5.59 10.13 3.20
C ASN A 387 -4.16 10.59 3.51
N SER A 388 -3.71 11.70 2.95
CA SER A 388 -2.31 12.09 3.00
C SER A 388 -2.14 13.52 3.51
N THR A 389 -0.98 13.77 4.13
CA THR A 389 -0.58 15.09 4.64
C THR A 389 0.60 15.61 3.84
N PHE A 390 0.48 16.82 3.36
CA PHE A 390 1.52 17.53 2.63
C PHE A 390 1.80 18.85 3.35
N TYR A 391 3.04 19.06 3.75
CA TYR A 391 3.42 20.22 4.53
C TYR A 391 4.66 20.88 3.94
N HIS A 392 4.54 22.18 3.65
CA HIS A 392 5.62 23.02 3.15
C HIS A 392 6.28 22.44 1.88
N VAL A 393 5.47 21.95 0.93
CA VAL A 393 5.93 21.36 -0.34
C VAL A 393 5.47 22.24 -1.50
N THR A 394 6.37 22.58 -2.42
CA THR A 394 6.13 23.56 -3.49
C THR A 394 5.75 24.95 -2.98
N TRP A 395 6.31 25.31 -1.84
CA TRP A 395 6.01 26.54 -1.09
C TRP A 395 6.64 27.81 -1.71
N ASN A 396 7.77 27.68 -2.42
CA ASN A 396 8.49 28.80 -2.98
C ASN A 396 8.11 29.06 -4.44
N ASN A 397 6.93 29.62 -4.68
CA ASN A 397 6.37 29.89 -6.00
C ASN A 397 6.22 28.61 -6.86
N GLY A 398 6.14 27.46 -6.20
CA GLY A 398 5.94 26.16 -6.82
C GLY A 398 4.47 25.90 -7.19
N GLN A 399 4.24 24.83 -7.89
CA GLN A 399 2.94 24.38 -8.39
C GLN A 399 2.69 22.94 -8.00
N TRP A 400 1.46 22.60 -7.63
CA TRP A 400 1.15 21.22 -7.25
C TRP A 400 1.37 20.22 -8.39
N GLY A 401 0.95 20.55 -9.60
CA GLY A 401 1.10 19.65 -10.73
C GLY A 401 1.24 20.32 -12.08
N ASN A 402 1.86 19.59 -13.01
CA ASN A 402 1.91 19.92 -14.42
C ASN A 402 1.76 18.63 -15.24
N TYR A 403 0.54 18.41 -15.74
CA TYR A 403 0.15 17.15 -16.40
C TYR A 403 -0.14 17.39 -17.87
N ASN A 404 0.87 17.71 -18.66
CA ASN A 404 0.71 17.92 -20.09
C ASN A 404 0.13 16.67 -20.77
N GLY A 405 -1.04 16.82 -21.39
CA GLY A 405 -1.67 15.78 -22.17
C GLY A 405 -2.72 14.94 -21.45
N MET A 406 -2.80 14.96 -20.12
CA MET A 406 -3.92 14.32 -19.38
C MET A 406 -5.18 15.18 -19.40
N GLN A 407 -5.05 16.46 -19.71
CA GLN A 407 -6.12 17.44 -19.56
C GLN A 407 -7.29 17.17 -20.51
N SER A 408 -8.50 17.37 -19.99
CA SER A 408 -9.77 17.28 -20.75
C SER A 408 -10.02 15.93 -21.43
N LYS A 409 -9.37 14.87 -20.93
CA LYS A 409 -9.58 13.51 -21.45
C LYS A 409 -10.61 12.79 -20.58
N THR A 410 -11.54 12.08 -21.18
CA THR A 410 -12.61 11.33 -20.50
C THR A 410 -12.10 10.09 -19.77
N TYR A 411 -10.88 9.65 -20.05
CA TYR A 411 -10.21 8.51 -19.45
C TYR A 411 -9.17 8.91 -18.40
N SER A 412 -9.02 10.20 -18.11
CA SER A 412 -8.11 10.72 -17.10
C SER A 412 -8.85 11.06 -15.82
N TYR A 413 -8.31 10.62 -14.69
CA TYR A 413 -8.91 10.81 -13.38
C TYR A 413 -7.95 11.60 -12.48
N TRP A 414 -8.50 12.58 -11.78
CA TRP A 414 -7.82 13.40 -10.75
C TRP A 414 -8.57 13.21 -9.44
N ILE A 415 -8.00 12.43 -8.54
CA ILE A 415 -8.64 12.10 -7.26
C ILE A 415 -7.81 12.71 -6.14
N MET A 416 -8.45 13.51 -5.32
CA MET A 416 -7.86 14.16 -4.17
C MET A 416 -8.89 14.15 -3.05
N THR A 417 -8.72 13.21 -2.12
CA THR A 417 -9.70 12.99 -1.05
C THR A 417 -9.02 12.77 0.29
N ASP A 418 -9.63 13.37 1.31
CA ASP A 418 -9.22 13.20 2.70
C ASP A 418 -7.76 13.60 2.93
N CYS A 419 -7.30 14.67 2.25
CA CYS A 419 -5.92 15.16 2.31
C CYS A 419 -5.82 16.51 3.02
N ILE A 420 -4.66 16.76 3.63
CA ILE A 420 -4.27 18.04 4.19
C ILE A 420 -3.10 18.62 3.39
N PHE A 421 -3.25 19.84 2.90
CA PHE A 421 -2.23 20.63 2.23
C PHE A 421 -1.97 21.89 3.04
N TYR A 422 -0.80 22.00 3.64
CA TYR A 422 -0.39 23.13 4.45
C TYR A 422 0.84 23.79 3.84
N ASP A 423 0.74 25.08 3.49
CA ASP A 423 1.79 25.83 2.79
C ASP A 423 2.28 25.13 1.51
N CYS A 424 1.35 24.74 0.67
CA CYS A 424 1.64 24.04 -0.59
C CYS A 424 1.18 24.87 -1.79
N SER A 425 1.92 24.75 -2.92
CA SER A 425 1.52 25.33 -4.22
C SER A 425 1.26 26.84 -4.20
N THR A 426 2.22 27.61 -3.72
CA THR A 426 2.05 29.08 -3.58
C THR A 426 1.96 29.84 -4.91
N SER A 427 2.31 29.20 -6.06
CA SER A 427 2.01 29.75 -7.40
C SER A 427 0.60 29.37 -7.89
N GLY A 428 -0.41 29.60 -7.07
CA GLY A 428 -1.82 29.27 -7.29
C GLY A 428 -2.25 28.05 -6.48
N SER A 429 -3.53 28.01 -6.07
CA SER A 429 -4.02 26.99 -5.14
C SER A 429 -3.75 25.55 -5.60
N VAL A 430 -3.64 24.64 -4.63
CA VAL A 430 -3.40 23.20 -4.88
C VAL A 430 -4.40 22.61 -5.88
N PRO A 431 -5.74 22.75 -5.72
CA PRO A 431 -6.68 22.19 -6.68
C PRO A 431 -6.55 22.80 -8.08
N ARG A 432 -6.29 24.12 -8.17
CA ARG A 432 -6.08 24.78 -9.45
C ARG A 432 -4.90 24.15 -10.21
N ARG A 433 -3.81 23.89 -9.54
CA ARG A 433 -2.61 23.33 -10.15
C ARG A 433 -2.75 21.83 -10.37
N PHE A 434 -3.45 21.14 -9.51
CA PHE A 434 -3.81 19.74 -9.69
C PHE A 434 -4.64 19.53 -10.95
N LEU A 435 -5.62 20.38 -11.21
CA LEU A 435 -6.42 20.36 -12.44
C LEU A 435 -5.79 21.13 -13.61
N HIS A 436 -4.53 21.54 -13.49
CA HIS A 436 -3.81 22.30 -14.52
C HIS A 436 -4.57 23.54 -15.01
N GLY A 437 -5.21 24.25 -14.09
CA GLY A 437 -5.98 25.45 -14.38
C GLY A 437 -7.30 25.24 -15.11
N ARG A 438 -7.83 24.02 -15.16
CA ARG A 438 -9.11 23.70 -15.83
C ARG A 438 -10.17 23.25 -14.83
N THR A 439 -11.28 23.97 -14.79
CA THR A 439 -12.40 23.67 -13.87
C THR A 439 -13.27 22.49 -14.32
N ASN A 440 -13.22 22.10 -15.59
CA ASN A 440 -14.09 21.09 -16.17
C ASN A 440 -13.31 19.82 -16.58
N GLN A 441 -12.54 19.26 -15.63
CA GLN A 441 -11.88 17.97 -15.86
C GLN A 441 -12.89 16.83 -15.60
N PRO A 442 -13.20 15.98 -16.60
CA PRO A 442 -14.28 15.01 -16.49
C PRO A 442 -14.13 13.98 -15.36
N GLY A 443 -12.90 13.64 -15.02
CA GLY A 443 -12.56 12.64 -13.99
C GLY A 443 -12.16 13.23 -12.64
N ALA A 444 -12.41 14.54 -12.39
CA ALA A 444 -12.02 15.18 -11.13
C ALA A 444 -12.95 14.76 -9.99
N LYS A 445 -12.34 14.37 -8.87
CA LYS A 445 -13.04 14.05 -7.60
C LYS A 445 -12.27 14.66 -6.44
N PHE A 446 -12.98 15.45 -5.64
CA PHE A 446 -12.48 16.01 -4.40
C PHE A 446 -13.43 15.66 -3.26
N ASN A 447 -12.88 15.43 -2.08
CA ASN A 447 -13.69 15.22 -0.88
C ASN A 447 -12.85 15.48 0.38
N ASN A 448 -13.42 16.19 1.34
CA ASN A 448 -12.85 16.41 2.68
C ASN A 448 -11.39 16.90 2.70
N ASN A 449 -10.98 17.71 1.75
CA ASN A 449 -9.61 18.22 1.75
C ASN A 449 -9.49 19.51 2.59
N THR A 450 -8.33 19.71 3.18
CA THR A 450 -7.92 20.94 3.87
C THR A 450 -6.83 21.65 3.07
N TYR A 451 -6.94 22.95 2.87
CA TYR A 451 -5.96 23.78 2.16
C TYR A 451 -5.60 25.00 3.03
N MET A 452 -4.35 25.07 3.49
CA MET A 452 -3.88 26.14 4.38
C MET A 452 -2.68 26.87 3.79
N ASN A 453 -2.61 28.17 4.04
CA ASN A 453 -1.43 28.98 3.81
C ASN A 453 -0.41 28.80 4.96
N ALA A 454 0.81 29.29 4.77
CA ALA A 454 1.87 29.24 5.78
C ALA A 454 1.51 29.87 7.12
N ASP A 455 0.64 30.89 7.12
CA ASP A 455 0.19 31.60 8.31
C ASP A 455 -1.02 30.95 9.01
N GLY A 456 -1.42 29.74 8.56
CA GLY A 456 -2.58 29.03 9.11
C GLY A 456 -3.92 29.54 8.63
N THR A 457 -3.95 30.47 7.68
CA THR A 457 -5.20 30.92 7.06
C THR A 457 -5.63 29.97 5.94
N PHE A 458 -6.92 29.93 5.66
CA PHE A 458 -7.47 29.12 4.57
C PHE A 458 -6.95 29.57 3.19
N GLN A 459 -6.48 28.63 2.38
CA GLN A 459 -6.13 28.86 0.98
C GLN A 459 -7.35 28.57 0.09
N ASP A 460 -8.01 29.60 -0.41
CA ASP A 460 -9.20 29.46 -1.25
C ASP A 460 -8.88 28.68 -2.55
N PRO A 461 -9.48 27.50 -2.76
CA PRO A 461 -9.32 26.72 -3.99
C PRO A 461 -10.06 27.32 -5.19
N GLY A 462 -10.91 28.32 -5.00
CA GLY A 462 -11.77 28.90 -6.02
C GLY A 462 -12.77 27.88 -6.59
N ASN A 463 -12.98 27.91 -7.92
CA ASN A 463 -13.92 27.02 -8.60
C ASN A 463 -13.31 25.65 -8.97
N TYR A 464 -12.20 25.25 -8.36
CA TYR A 464 -11.50 24.00 -8.73
C TYR A 464 -11.90 22.82 -7.86
N ASP A 465 -11.99 23.02 -6.54
CA ASP A 465 -12.63 22.06 -5.65
C ASP A 465 -14.07 22.52 -5.37
N THR A 466 -15.02 21.87 -6.01
CA THR A 466 -16.45 22.17 -5.88
C THR A 466 -17.19 21.07 -5.11
N SER A 467 -16.48 20.27 -4.30
CA SER A 467 -17.07 19.14 -3.55
C SER A 467 -18.10 19.57 -2.52
N GLY A 468 -17.99 20.79 -1.99
CA GLY A 468 -18.81 21.25 -0.86
C GLY A 468 -18.44 20.59 0.49
N THR A 469 -17.30 19.87 0.52
CA THR A 469 -16.83 19.17 1.73
C THR A 469 -15.47 19.68 2.21
N ILE A 470 -14.99 20.78 1.66
CA ILE A 470 -13.72 21.41 2.05
C ILE A 470 -13.72 21.70 3.55
N ILE A 471 -12.58 21.50 4.18
CA ILE A 471 -12.36 21.85 5.59
C ILE A 471 -11.50 23.11 5.63
N GLU A 472 -12.07 24.20 6.15
CA GLU A 472 -11.44 25.52 6.17
C GLU A 472 -10.67 25.79 7.48
N GLU A 473 -10.79 24.88 8.47
CA GLU A 473 -10.15 25.00 9.76
C GLU A 473 -8.72 24.45 9.73
N ASP A 474 -7.86 25.04 10.55
CA ASP A 474 -6.48 24.60 10.77
C ASP A 474 -6.44 23.19 11.34
N PRO A 475 -5.63 22.24 10.79
CA PRO A 475 -5.47 20.91 11.33
C PRO A 475 -4.80 20.85 12.71
N GLN A 476 -4.22 21.96 13.17
CA GLN A 476 -3.57 22.09 14.48
C GLN A 476 -2.52 21.00 14.72
N PHE A 477 -1.54 20.93 13.82
CA PHE A 477 -0.41 20.00 13.97
C PHE A 477 0.38 20.26 15.25
N ALA A 478 0.82 19.19 15.92
CA ALA A 478 1.52 19.28 17.21
C ALA A 478 2.89 19.97 17.07
N ASN A 479 3.75 19.51 16.20
CA ASN A 479 5.08 20.09 15.97
C ASN A 479 5.64 19.74 14.57
N PRO A 480 5.09 20.31 13.50
CA PRO A 480 5.46 19.93 12.13
C PRO A 480 6.93 20.24 11.81
N ALA A 481 7.56 21.22 12.46
CA ALA A 481 8.98 21.52 12.32
C ALA A 481 9.92 20.42 12.82
N GLN A 482 9.41 19.50 13.61
CA GLN A 482 10.13 18.31 14.09
C GLN A 482 9.55 17.00 13.50
N GLY A 483 8.73 17.12 12.46
CA GLY A 483 8.10 15.96 11.79
C GLY A 483 6.94 15.34 12.56
N ASP A 484 6.41 16.02 13.59
CA ASP A 484 5.23 15.58 14.32
C ASP A 484 3.98 16.28 13.77
N PHE A 485 3.25 15.55 12.94
CA PHE A 485 2.03 16.00 12.31
C PHE A 485 0.77 15.51 13.03
N THR A 486 0.86 15.15 14.32
CA THR A 486 -0.32 14.77 15.11
C THR A 486 -1.41 15.82 14.97
N ILE A 487 -2.59 15.38 14.53
CA ILE A 487 -3.72 16.22 14.17
C ILE A 487 -4.63 16.39 15.39
N SER A 488 -4.91 17.62 15.78
CA SER A 488 -5.88 17.94 16.84
C SER A 488 -7.06 18.80 16.36
N GLY A 489 -7.06 19.21 15.09
CA GLY A 489 -8.17 19.93 14.46
C GLY A 489 -9.46 19.11 14.52
N PRO A 490 -10.53 19.56 15.20
CA PRO A 490 -11.71 18.74 15.47
C PRO A 490 -12.40 18.21 14.22
N THR A 491 -12.43 19.02 13.17
CA THR A 491 -13.11 18.64 11.92
C THR A 491 -12.30 17.58 11.16
N GLN A 492 -10.97 17.72 11.10
CA GLN A 492 -10.08 16.74 10.49
C GLN A 492 -10.15 15.39 11.22
N VAL A 493 -10.10 15.42 12.56
CA VAL A 493 -10.23 14.21 13.39
C VAL A 493 -11.59 13.53 13.16
N ALA A 494 -12.69 14.30 13.17
CA ALA A 494 -14.03 13.76 12.97
C ALA A 494 -14.23 13.14 11.57
N ARG A 495 -13.62 13.73 10.54
CA ARG A 495 -13.69 13.26 9.15
C ARG A 495 -12.55 12.32 8.77
N LYS A 496 -11.59 12.08 9.67
CA LYS A 496 -10.39 11.24 9.46
C LYS A 496 -9.58 11.67 8.24
N THR A 497 -9.29 12.96 8.14
CA THR A 497 -8.52 13.53 7.03
C THR A 497 -7.06 13.71 7.38
N GLY A 498 -6.20 13.59 6.37
CA GLY A 498 -4.75 13.54 6.51
C GLY A 498 -4.22 12.11 6.61
N ASP A 499 -2.94 11.98 6.82
CA ASP A 499 -2.30 10.68 7.02
C ASP A 499 -2.83 10.03 8.32
N PRO A 500 -3.41 8.82 8.25
CA PRO A 500 -4.02 8.15 9.40
C PRO A 500 -3.09 7.93 10.59
N ARG A 501 -1.80 7.89 10.34
CA ARG A 501 -0.74 7.76 11.38
C ARG A 501 -0.79 8.88 12.42
N TRP A 502 -1.27 10.05 12.04
CA TRP A 502 -1.30 11.26 12.86
C TRP A 502 -2.68 11.55 13.48
N LEU A 503 -3.66 10.70 13.21
CA LEU A 503 -4.97 10.80 13.83
C LEU A 503 -4.96 10.10 15.21
N PRO A 504 -5.69 10.67 16.21
CA PRO A 504 -5.76 10.10 17.55
C PRO A 504 -6.49 8.76 17.61
#